data_35d1d78e526afd085ae009a68cda5dc1
#
_entry.id   35d1d78e526afd085ae009a68cda5dc1
#
_cell.length_a   1.000
_cell.length_b   1.000
_cell.length_c   1.000
_cell.angle_alpha   90.00
_cell.angle_beta   90.00
_cell.angle_gamma   90.00
#
_symmetry.space_group_name_H-M   'P 1'
#
loop_
_entity.id
_entity.type
_entity.pdbx_description
1 polymer ?
#
loop_
_entity_poly.entity_id
_entity_poly.type
_entity_poly.pdbx_seq_one_letter_code
_entity_poly.pdbx_strand_id
1 'polypeptide(L)'
;MLLNEVLPVLVEYWPLILVSVTVGWLLNNKFWKGLNRYPGPWLAGYTNWWRFWDVWGRKHQWTVIKLHREHGDIVRLGPNVLSFADPRAIKVIYGLNKGMTKSDFYPVQNAVSKGRRLQSLFSTVDEDYHAKYRRCVNNAFAMSSLVNYEPLVSSTIGVFLNKTQELYASTGGSCNFSQWLQFFAFDVIGDLTWSKRLGFVEEDRDVDGIVAFLQKFLSYAGPIGQMPILDLLLEKNPIRLFAQRVGLSNTVFPVTLFAQKRSNERAGEIQKIKTYGLPEDQGHNRGVDLLSKFAQAAYDHPGFMDDTRILTSCTSMVFAGSETTAISLSSVFYFLLKHPHAYAKLMQELDEAVANGIVEARPDKTVSWAESQKLPYLDAVIQESFRVHPAAGLLLERVVPPQGMDILGTFVPGGTIVGCNAWVLHRRPEVFGADVDTFRPERWIEASPEQLKVMKATMFQFGAGARTCIGKNVSLLEVYKLVPSFLRRFEVELENPAAEWKTHNAWFVRQSGWNTRFKPREESK
;
A
#
# COMPACT_ATOMS: atom_id res chain seq x y z
N MET A 1 -16.42 27.76 50.49
CA MET A 1 -16.26 29.20 50.27
C MET A 1 -15.69 29.48 48.88
N LEU A 2 -14.52 29.02 48.53
CA LEU A 2 -13.91 29.22 47.17
C LEU A 2 -14.79 28.78 45.98
N LEU A 3 -15.50 27.66 46.06
CA LEU A 3 -16.37 27.16 44.99
C LEU A 3 -17.58 28.07 44.71
N ASN A 4 -18.13 28.70 45.71
CA ASN A 4 -19.31 29.59 45.58
C ASN A 4 -18.95 30.96 44.96
N GLU A 5 -17.69 31.38 45.03
CA GLU A 5 -17.23 32.65 44.46
C GLU A 5 -16.67 32.44 43.04
N VAL A 6 -16.03 31.28 42.76
CA VAL A 6 -15.41 30.98 41.47
C VAL A 6 -16.44 30.52 40.45
N LEU A 7 -17.46 29.76 40.83
CA LEU A 7 -18.46 29.20 39.92
C LEU A 7 -19.26 30.27 39.15
N PRO A 8 -19.78 31.34 39.79
CA PRO A 8 -20.46 32.42 39.05
C PRO A 8 -19.56 33.12 38.04
N VAL A 9 -18.29 33.38 38.39
CA VAL A 9 -17.31 34.00 37.47
C VAL A 9 -17.01 33.08 36.27
N LEU A 10 -16.85 31.79 36.48
CA LEU A 10 -16.68 30.84 35.39
C LEU A 10 -17.91 30.77 34.49
N VAL A 11 -19.13 30.85 35.05
CA VAL A 11 -20.36 30.84 34.26
C VAL A 11 -20.56 32.16 33.50
N GLU A 12 -20.14 33.27 34.03
CA GLU A 12 -20.26 34.56 33.34
C GLU A 12 -19.22 34.72 32.24
N TYR A 13 -17.98 34.31 32.49
CA TYR A 13 -16.84 34.53 31.56
C TYR A 13 -16.45 33.31 30.73
N TRP A 14 -17.24 32.20 30.78
CA TRP A 14 -16.90 30.99 30.03
C TRP A 14 -16.61 31.23 28.52
N PRO A 15 -17.31 32.14 27.77
CA PRO A 15 -17.00 32.35 26.39
C PRO A 15 -15.61 33.00 26.21
N LEU A 16 -15.25 33.96 27.06
CA LEU A 16 -13.93 34.60 27.02
C LEU A 16 -12.82 33.62 27.41
N ILE A 17 -13.06 32.77 28.40
CA ILE A 17 -12.14 31.69 28.79
C ILE A 17 -11.93 30.74 27.64
N LEU A 18 -13.01 30.27 26.98
CA LEU A 18 -12.95 29.36 25.85
C LEU A 18 -12.16 29.98 24.68
N VAL A 19 -12.42 31.26 24.34
CA VAL A 19 -11.68 31.97 23.30
C VAL A 19 -10.21 32.09 23.67
N SER A 20 -9.89 32.49 24.89
CA SER A 20 -8.51 32.65 25.35
C SER A 20 -7.73 31.32 25.33
N VAL A 21 -8.34 30.24 25.82
CA VAL A 21 -7.77 28.89 25.78
C VAL A 21 -7.55 28.45 24.34
N THR A 22 -8.52 28.68 23.44
CA THR A 22 -8.43 28.30 22.03
C THR A 22 -7.31 29.10 21.34
N VAL A 23 -7.26 30.41 21.55
CA VAL A 23 -6.18 31.28 20.99
C VAL A 23 -4.81 30.85 21.54
N GLY A 24 -4.71 30.65 22.85
CA GLY A 24 -3.48 30.16 23.48
C GLY A 24 -3.01 28.80 22.90
N TRP A 25 -3.94 27.87 22.70
CA TRP A 25 -3.66 26.58 22.08
C TRP A 25 -3.18 26.73 20.62
N LEU A 26 -3.85 27.55 19.82
CA LEU A 26 -3.44 27.83 18.43
C LEU A 26 -2.06 28.48 18.36
N LEU A 27 -1.77 29.45 19.22
CA LEU A 27 -0.45 30.09 19.30
C LEU A 27 0.62 29.09 19.76
N ASN A 28 0.33 28.28 20.77
CA ASN A 28 1.23 27.22 21.19
C ASN A 28 1.55 26.26 20.01
N ASN A 29 0.53 25.83 19.26
CA ASN A 29 0.73 25.00 18.08
C ASN A 29 1.61 25.68 17.04
N LYS A 30 1.38 26.97 16.78
CA LYS A 30 2.17 27.74 15.79
C LYS A 30 3.64 27.80 16.13
N PHE A 31 3.96 28.05 17.42
CA PHE A 31 5.32 28.23 17.90
C PHE A 31 5.93 26.99 18.54
N TRP A 32 5.23 25.85 18.51
CA TRP A 32 5.63 24.61 19.14
C TRP A 32 7.07 24.21 18.74
N LYS A 33 7.95 24.15 19.73
CA LYS A 33 9.36 23.74 19.61
C LYS A 33 10.11 24.41 18.44
N GLY A 34 9.75 25.62 18.05
CA GLY A 34 10.44 26.37 16.99
C GLY A 34 10.14 25.90 15.56
N LEU A 35 9.10 25.10 15.35
CA LEU A 35 8.72 24.63 14.01
C LEU A 35 8.12 25.73 13.12
N ASN A 36 7.84 26.92 13.65
CA ASN A 36 7.37 28.07 12.89
C ASN A 36 8.39 28.60 11.87
N ARG A 37 9.66 28.19 11.96
CA ARG A 37 10.71 28.53 10.99
C ARG A 37 10.58 27.78 9.65
N TYR A 38 9.83 26.66 9.61
CA TYR A 38 9.64 25.90 8.38
C TYR A 38 8.44 26.42 7.60
N PRO A 39 8.60 26.61 6.27
CA PRO A 39 7.52 27.05 5.41
C PRO A 39 6.43 25.99 5.25
N GLY A 40 5.26 26.44 4.83
CA GLY A 40 4.11 25.56 4.56
C GLY A 40 2.81 26.34 4.56
N PRO A 41 1.67 25.66 4.39
CA PRO A 41 0.36 26.29 4.40
C PRO A 41 0.14 27.03 5.72
N TRP A 42 -0.34 28.26 5.62
CA TRP A 42 -0.50 29.13 6.79
C TRP A 42 -1.28 28.45 7.94
N LEU A 43 -2.42 27.83 7.59
CA LEU A 43 -3.30 27.18 8.58
C LEU A 43 -2.67 25.92 9.19
N ALA A 44 -1.79 25.23 8.46
CA ALA A 44 -1.14 24.00 8.92
C ALA A 44 -0.31 24.21 10.20
N GLY A 45 0.27 25.41 10.37
CA GLY A 45 1.01 25.73 11.61
C GLY A 45 0.15 25.79 12.87
N TYR A 46 -1.14 26.03 12.74
CA TYR A 46 -2.06 26.19 13.88
C TYR A 46 -2.85 24.94 14.21
N THR A 47 -3.24 24.13 13.18
CA THR A 47 -4.15 23.01 13.38
C THR A 47 -3.97 21.92 12.33
N ASN A 48 -4.26 20.67 12.71
CA ASN A 48 -4.31 19.53 11.78
C ASN A 48 -5.58 19.52 10.91
N TRP A 49 -6.57 20.40 11.15
CA TRP A 49 -7.74 20.51 10.29
C TRP A 49 -7.36 20.81 8.84
N TRP A 50 -6.26 21.55 8.59
CA TRP A 50 -5.76 21.75 7.22
C TRP A 50 -5.42 20.40 6.55
N ARG A 51 -4.63 19.54 7.21
CA ARG A 51 -4.30 18.20 6.70
C ARG A 51 -5.53 17.32 6.50
N PHE A 52 -6.45 17.38 7.47
CA PHE A 52 -7.70 16.62 7.40
C PHE A 52 -8.48 16.97 6.13
N TRP A 53 -8.71 18.25 5.86
CA TRP A 53 -9.47 18.69 4.70
C TRP A 53 -8.72 18.48 3.38
N ASP A 54 -7.42 18.64 3.35
CA ASP A 54 -6.62 18.37 2.15
C ASP A 54 -6.65 16.88 1.78
N VAL A 55 -6.51 15.97 2.76
CA VAL A 55 -6.66 14.52 2.54
C VAL A 55 -8.11 14.14 2.23
N TRP A 56 -9.09 14.80 2.85
CA TRP A 56 -10.51 14.63 2.51
C TRP A 56 -10.79 15.01 1.05
N GLY A 57 -10.09 16.01 0.51
CA GLY A 57 -10.15 16.41 -0.91
C GLY A 57 -9.60 15.39 -1.91
N ARG A 58 -9.00 14.29 -1.44
CA ARG A 58 -8.52 13.15 -2.24
C ARG A 58 -7.40 13.44 -3.25
N LYS A 59 -6.72 14.58 -3.12
CA LYS A 59 -5.65 15.03 -4.02
C LYS A 59 -4.36 15.39 -3.29
N HIS A 60 -4.20 14.95 -2.06
CA HIS A 60 -3.06 15.28 -1.17
C HIS A 60 -1.69 15.10 -1.83
N GLN A 61 -1.49 14.07 -2.65
CA GLN A 61 -0.22 13.82 -3.35
C GLN A 61 0.18 15.01 -4.25
N TRP A 62 -0.77 15.63 -4.93
CA TRP A 62 -0.51 16.78 -5.78
C TRP A 62 -0.27 18.06 -4.96
N THR A 63 -0.99 18.23 -3.86
CA THR A 63 -0.78 19.35 -2.92
C THR A 63 0.65 19.31 -2.37
N VAL A 64 1.12 18.14 -1.92
CA VAL A 64 2.46 18.03 -1.32
C VAL A 64 3.57 18.23 -2.37
N ILE A 65 3.40 17.72 -3.60
CA ILE A 65 4.33 17.98 -4.71
C ILE A 65 4.44 19.50 -4.94
N LYS A 66 3.30 20.18 -5.05
CA LYS A 66 3.27 21.64 -5.25
C LYS A 66 3.99 22.38 -4.12
N LEU A 67 3.68 22.03 -2.87
CA LEU A 67 4.29 22.67 -1.69
C LEU A 67 5.82 22.50 -1.66
N HIS A 68 6.34 21.32 -2.01
CA HIS A 68 7.79 21.13 -2.08
C HIS A 68 8.44 21.85 -3.26
N ARG A 69 7.76 22.01 -4.38
CA ARG A 69 8.23 22.84 -5.51
C ARG A 69 8.31 24.32 -5.13
N GLU A 70 7.37 24.80 -4.30
CA GLU A 70 7.31 26.21 -3.87
C GLU A 70 8.23 26.51 -2.69
N HIS A 71 8.39 25.58 -1.76
CA HIS A 71 9.02 25.82 -0.46
C HIS A 71 10.33 25.06 -0.23
N GLY A 72 10.72 24.14 -1.13
CA GLY A 72 11.96 23.38 -1.03
C GLY A 72 11.83 22.07 -0.24
N ASP A 73 12.94 21.63 0.34
CA ASP A 73 13.09 20.27 0.83
C ASP A 73 12.38 19.94 2.15
N ILE A 74 12.03 20.95 2.93
CA ILE A 74 11.35 20.77 4.22
C ILE A 74 10.10 21.62 4.27
N VAL A 75 8.94 20.96 4.36
CA VAL A 75 7.63 21.63 4.41
C VAL A 75 6.87 21.23 5.66
N ARG A 76 6.32 22.22 6.37
CA ARG A 76 5.47 22.01 7.54
C ARG A 76 4.03 21.73 7.11
N LEU A 77 3.54 20.51 7.37
CA LEU A 77 2.19 20.05 7.00
C LEU A 77 1.20 20.03 8.15
N GLY A 78 1.65 20.30 9.38
CA GLY A 78 0.82 20.33 10.59
C GLY A 78 1.53 21.02 11.74
N PRO A 79 0.88 21.23 12.90
CA PRO A 79 1.50 21.86 14.05
C PRO A 79 2.85 21.22 14.45
N ASN A 80 2.94 19.89 14.35
CA ASN A 80 4.13 19.12 14.69
C ASN A 80 4.54 18.15 13.58
N VAL A 81 4.27 18.47 12.30
CA VAL A 81 4.51 17.57 11.16
C VAL A 81 5.36 18.24 10.11
N LEU A 82 6.48 17.59 9.76
CA LEU A 82 7.40 18.01 8.71
C LEU A 82 7.51 16.94 7.61
N SER A 83 7.41 17.37 6.37
CA SER A 83 7.65 16.55 5.18
C SER A 83 9.03 16.85 4.61
N PHE A 84 9.78 15.80 4.27
CA PHE A 84 11.12 15.87 3.70
C PHE A 84 11.11 15.36 2.25
N ALA A 85 11.70 16.14 1.34
CA ALA A 85 11.82 15.83 -0.09
C ALA A 85 13.23 15.42 -0.51
N ASP A 86 14.25 15.61 0.33
CA ASP A 86 15.60 15.15 0.03
C ASP A 86 15.69 13.62 0.14
N PRO A 87 16.11 12.89 -0.92
CA PRO A 87 16.21 11.42 -0.88
C PRO A 87 17.14 10.90 0.22
N ARG A 88 18.15 11.67 0.63
CA ARG A 88 19.07 11.29 1.72
C ARG A 88 18.34 11.16 3.06
N ALA A 89 17.20 11.84 3.24
CA ALA A 89 16.37 11.73 4.44
C ALA A 89 15.79 10.32 4.64
N ILE A 90 15.63 9.53 3.56
CA ILE A 90 15.16 8.14 3.65
C ILE A 90 16.05 7.34 4.61
N LYS A 91 17.37 7.44 4.47
CA LYS A 91 18.33 6.71 5.30
C LYS A 91 18.31 7.17 6.77
N VAL A 92 18.04 8.45 7.01
CA VAL A 92 18.01 9.02 8.37
C VAL A 92 16.70 8.67 9.06
N ILE A 93 15.56 8.87 8.38
CA ILE A 93 14.21 8.71 8.98
C ILE A 93 13.82 7.22 9.09
N TYR A 94 14.16 6.40 8.09
CA TYR A 94 13.70 5.00 8.03
C TYR A 94 14.81 3.98 8.23
N GLY A 95 16.05 4.44 8.46
CA GLY A 95 17.20 3.56 8.71
C GLY A 95 17.01 2.70 9.96
N LEU A 96 17.72 1.58 10.01
CA LEU A 96 17.70 0.67 11.15
C LEU A 96 18.28 1.36 12.40
N ASN A 97 17.74 1.03 13.57
CA ASN A 97 18.22 1.48 14.88
C ASN A 97 18.27 3.02 15.06
N LYS A 98 17.39 3.74 14.39
CA LYS A 98 17.30 5.22 14.51
C LYS A 98 16.38 5.68 15.65
N GLY A 99 15.70 4.78 16.35
CA GLY A 99 14.76 5.11 17.42
C GLY A 99 13.46 5.79 16.95
N MET A 100 13.27 5.87 15.64
CA MET A 100 12.04 6.40 15.04
C MET A 100 10.91 5.38 15.16
N THR A 101 9.76 5.78 15.71
CA THR A 101 8.54 4.96 15.79
C THR A 101 7.50 5.43 14.78
N LYS A 102 6.50 4.63 14.51
CA LYS A 102 5.33 5.06 13.73
C LYS A 102 4.46 6.03 14.54
N SER A 103 3.75 6.94 13.85
CA SER A 103 2.80 7.87 14.48
C SER A 103 1.45 7.20 14.78
N ASP A 104 0.59 7.91 15.50
CA ASP A 104 -0.79 7.48 15.82
C ASP A 104 -1.72 7.43 14.58
N PHE A 105 -1.26 7.86 13.41
CA PHE A 105 -1.93 7.62 12.14
C PHE A 105 -2.20 6.13 11.89
N TYR A 106 -1.21 5.29 12.17
CA TYR A 106 -1.26 3.87 11.81
C TYR A 106 -2.27 3.04 12.63
N PRO A 107 -2.44 3.22 13.95
CA PRO A 107 -3.47 2.55 14.73
C PRO A 107 -4.91 2.82 14.27
N VAL A 108 -5.17 3.93 13.56
CA VAL A 108 -6.49 4.21 12.94
C VAL A 108 -6.86 3.12 11.93
N GLN A 109 -5.87 2.44 11.35
CA GLN A 109 -6.08 1.35 10.40
C GLN A 109 -6.17 -0.05 11.04
N ASN A 110 -6.20 -0.16 12.37
CA ASN A 110 -6.44 -1.42 13.05
C ASN A 110 -7.85 -1.93 12.72
N ALA A 111 -7.94 -3.18 12.27
CA ALA A 111 -9.21 -3.89 12.27
C ALA A 111 -9.71 -4.10 13.71
N VAL A 112 -11.01 -4.23 13.88
CA VAL A 112 -11.64 -4.51 15.17
C VAL A 112 -12.36 -5.86 15.09
N SER A 113 -12.13 -6.72 16.07
CA SER A 113 -12.84 -7.98 16.25
C SER A 113 -13.22 -8.18 17.70
N LYS A 114 -14.51 -8.43 17.98
CA LYS A 114 -15.03 -8.63 19.34
C LYS A 114 -14.56 -7.55 20.34
N GLY A 115 -14.62 -6.29 19.91
CA GLY A 115 -14.21 -5.14 20.72
C GLY A 115 -12.71 -5.03 21.02
N ARG A 116 -11.87 -5.82 20.34
CA ARG A 116 -10.41 -5.75 20.44
C ARG A 116 -9.81 -5.23 19.14
N ARG A 117 -8.81 -4.35 19.25
CA ARG A 117 -8.03 -3.87 18.11
C ARG A 117 -7.02 -4.95 17.70
N LEU A 118 -7.02 -5.34 16.44
CA LEU A 118 -6.06 -6.29 15.89
C LEU A 118 -4.81 -5.52 15.44
N GLN A 119 -3.73 -5.63 16.19
CA GLN A 119 -2.45 -5.01 15.84
C GLN A 119 -1.74 -5.85 14.79
N SER A 120 -1.65 -5.32 13.57
CA SER A 120 -0.90 -5.94 12.47
C SER A 120 0.55 -5.44 12.42
N LEU A 121 1.38 -6.07 11.59
CA LEU A 121 2.72 -5.57 11.25
C LEU A 121 2.70 -4.14 10.73
N PHE A 122 1.65 -3.77 10.00
CA PHE A 122 1.52 -2.44 9.44
C PHE A 122 1.12 -1.41 10.51
N SER A 123 0.15 -1.73 11.35
CA SER A 123 -0.50 -0.76 12.23
C SER A 123 0.14 -0.60 13.61
N THR A 124 1.01 -1.53 14.04
CA THR A 124 1.69 -1.42 15.33
C THR A 124 2.71 -0.28 15.35
N VAL A 125 2.69 0.49 16.44
CA VAL A 125 3.69 1.54 16.73
C VAL A 125 4.80 1.05 17.65
N ASP A 126 4.63 -0.13 18.25
CA ASP A 126 5.61 -0.80 19.09
C ASP A 126 6.67 -1.51 18.21
N GLU A 127 7.92 -1.05 18.31
CA GLU A 127 9.01 -1.56 17.47
C GLU A 127 9.46 -2.97 17.91
N ASP A 128 9.43 -3.29 19.20
CA ASP A 128 9.81 -4.61 19.71
C ASP A 128 8.75 -5.67 19.31
N TYR A 129 7.47 -5.33 19.46
CA TYR A 129 6.38 -6.16 18.98
C TYR A 129 6.49 -6.39 17.47
N HIS A 130 6.73 -5.33 16.70
CA HIS A 130 6.92 -5.43 15.27
C HIS A 130 8.10 -6.34 14.89
N ALA A 131 9.25 -6.15 15.53
CA ALA A 131 10.44 -6.94 15.24
C ALA A 131 10.22 -8.43 15.51
N LYS A 132 9.56 -8.78 16.62
CA LYS A 132 9.19 -10.16 16.96
C LYS A 132 8.22 -10.73 15.94
N TYR A 133 7.15 -10.01 15.62
CA TYR A 133 6.13 -10.47 14.67
C TYR A 133 6.72 -10.65 13.27
N ARG A 134 7.48 -9.65 12.79
CA ARG A 134 8.12 -9.73 11.47
C ARG A 134 9.06 -10.93 11.36
N ARG A 135 9.83 -11.22 12.40
CA ARG A 135 10.73 -12.37 12.43
C ARG A 135 9.99 -13.70 12.25
N CYS A 136 8.83 -13.85 12.88
CA CYS A 136 8.01 -15.06 12.77
C CYS A 136 7.49 -15.32 11.35
N VAL A 137 7.17 -14.26 10.59
CA VAL A 137 6.48 -14.41 9.28
C VAL A 137 7.35 -14.04 8.08
N ASN A 138 8.52 -13.42 8.26
CA ASN A 138 9.32 -12.86 7.15
C ASN A 138 9.71 -13.89 6.10
N ASN A 139 10.02 -15.14 6.51
CA ASN A 139 10.42 -16.20 5.60
C ASN A 139 9.31 -16.55 4.59
N ALA A 140 8.05 -16.44 4.98
CA ALA A 140 6.91 -16.68 4.08
C ALA A 140 6.87 -15.70 2.89
N PHE A 141 7.49 -14.53 3.02
CA PHE A 141 7.53 -13.46 2.00
C PHE A 141 8.88 -13.31 1.31
N ALA A 142 9.85 -14.19 1.60
CA ALA A 142 11.13 -14.20 0.89
C ALA A 142 10.91 -14.62 -0.57
N MET A 143 11.69 -14.05 -1.53
CA MET A 143 11.55 -14.41 -2.95
C MET A 143 11.78 -15.91 -3.18
N SER A 144 12.71 -16.53 -2.47
CA SER A 144 12.95 -17.98 -2.52
C SER A 144 11.72 -18.81 -2.11
N SER A 145 10.90 -18.30 -1.20
CA SER A 145 9.63 -18.95 -0.83
C SER A 145 8.54 -18.66 -1.86
N LEU A 146 8.51 -17.45 -2.42
CA LEU A 146 7.46 -17.02 -3.35
C LEU A 146 7.56 -17.69 -4.72
N VAL A 147 8.77 -18.03 -5.19
CA VAL A 147 8.94 -18.83 -6.41
C VAL A 147 8.22 -20.18 -6.29
N ASN A 148 8.08 -20.74 -5.08
CA ASN A 148 7.32 -21.97 -4.85
C ASN A 148 5.80 -21.75 -4.99
N TYR A 149 5.31 -20.50 -4.81
CA TYR A 149 3.90 -20.14 -5.05
C TYR A 149 3.62 -19.75 -6.51
N GLU A 150 4.64 -19.67 -7.35
CA GLU A 150 4.49 -19.28 -8.74
C GLU A 150 3.42 -20.09 -9.50
N PRO A 151 3.27 -21.42 -9.29
CA PRO A 151 2.19 -22.19 -9.93
C PRO A 151 0.78 -21.69 -9.56
N LEU A 152 0.55 -21.22 -8.32
CA LEU A 152 -0.73 -20.65 -7.89
C LEU A 152 -1.02 -19.36 -8.63
N VAL A 153 -0.03 -18.45 -8.69
CA VAL A 153 -0.15 -17.20 -9.44
C VAL A 153 -0.38 -17.47 -10.93
N SER A 154 0.35 -18.43 -11.52
CA SER A 154 0.16 -18.84 -12.93
C SER A 154 -1.24 -19.39 -13.19
N SER A 155 -1.78 -20.19 -12.27
CA SER A 155 -3.15 -20.72 -12.36
C SER A 155 -4.18 -19.57 -12.39
N THR A 156 -4.06 -18.61 -11.47
CA THR A 156 -4.97 -17.45 -11.42
C THR A 156 -4.82 -16.56 -12.65
N ILE A 157 -3.59 -16.34 -13.16
CA ILE A 157 -3.37 -15.63 -14.43
C ILE A 157 -4.08 -16.37 -15.59
N GLY A 158 -3.97 -17.69 -15.66
CA GLY A 158 -4.64 -18.48 -16.69
C GLY A 158 -6.17 -18.30 -16.68
N VAL A 159 -6.78 -18.34 -15.49
CA VAL A 159 -8.23 -18.08 -15.32
C VAL A 159 -8.57 -16.64 -15.74
N PHE A 160 -7.78 -15.68 -15.30
CA PHE A 160 -7.97 -14.26 -15.65
C PHE A 160 -7.91 -14.03 -17.17
N LEU A 161 -6.93 -14.60 -17.85
CA LEU A 161 -6.80 -14.51 -19.31
C LEU A 161 -8.00 -15.16 -20.02
N ASN A 162 -8.42 -16.35 -19.58
CA ASN A 162 -9.54 -17.06 -20.17
C ASN A 162 -10.87 -16.32 -19.98
N LYS A 163 -11.10 -15.77 -18.78
CA LYS A 163 -12.29 -14.96 -18.51
C LYS A 163 -12.25 -13.62 -19.24
N THR A 164 -11.10 -13.00 -19.40
CA THR A 164 -10.95 -11.80 -20.25
C THR A 164 -11.31 -12.12 -21.71
N GLN A 165 -10.88 -13.26 -22.22
CA GLN A 165 -11.26 -13.74 -23.56
C GLN A 165 -12.77 -13.94 -23.69
N GLU A 166 -13.37 -14.65 -22.72
CA GLU A 166 -14.80 -14.98 -22.71
C GLU A 166 -15.69 -13.74 -22.61
N LEU A 167 -15.42 -12.89 -21.61
CA LEU A 167 -16.33 -11.78 -21.24
C LEU A 167 -16.14 -10.54 -22.10
N TYR A 168 -14.92 -10.27 -22.56
CA TYR A 168 -14.60 -8.98 -23.20
C TYR A 168 -14.04 -9.13 -24.61
N ALA A 169 -13.01 -9.98 -24.84
CA ALA A 169 -12.37 -10.03 -26.15
C ALA A 169 -13.25 -10.67 -27.21
N SER A 170 -13.96 -11.76 -26.91
CA SER A 170 -14.87 -12.43 -27.82
C SER A 170 -16.16 -11.64 -28.10
N THR A 171 -16.58 -10.80 -27.16
CA THR A 171 -17.81 -9.99 -27.27
C THR A 171 -17.55 -8.59 -27.82
N GLY A 172 -16.31 -8.13 -27.87
CA GLY A 172 -15.95 -6.73 -28.13
C GLY A 172 -16.40 -5.77 -27.03
N GLY A 173 -16.72 -6.30 -25.84
CA GLY A 173 -17.23 -5.55 -24.71
C GLY A 173 -16.23 -4.55 -24.12
N SER A 174 -16.75 -3.49 -23.50
CA SER A 174 -15.96 -2.53 -22.74
C SER A 174 -15.65 -3.09 -21.34
N CYS A 175 -14.41 -2.97 -20.91
CA CYS A 175 -13.92 -3.43 -19.61
C CYS A 175 -13.48 -2.27 -18.73
N ASN A 176 -14.02 -2.16 -17.50
CA ASN A 176 -13.41 -1.33 -16.46
C ASN A 176 -12.13 -2.02 -15.96
N PHE A 177 -11.01 -1.77 -16.67
CA PHE A 177 -9.80 -2.56 -16.49
C PHE A 177 -9.18 -2.39 -15.11
N SER A 178 -9.29 -1.22 -14.48
CA SER A 178 -8.80 -1.05 -13.10
C SER A 178 -9.55 -1.93 -12.09
N GLN A 179 -10.86 -2.10 -12.25
CA GLN A 179 -11.64 -3.01 -11.40
C GLN A 179 -11.33 -4.48 -11.71
N TRP A 180 -11.19 -4.82 -13.00
CA TRP A 180 -10.86 -6.16 -13.44
C TRP A 180 -9.49 -6.61 -12.91
N LEU A 181 -8.47 -5.73 -12.95
CA LEU A 181 -7.17 -5.96 -12.32
C LEU A 181 -7.27 -6.07 -10.79
N GLN A 182 -8.21 -5.36 -10.16
CA GLN A 182 -8.44 -5.50 -8.72
C GLN A 182 -9.03 -6.88 -8.38
N PHE A 183 -9.96 -7.39 -9.18
CA PHE A 183 -10.51 -8.74 -9.02
C PHE A 183 -9.42 -9.80 -9.18
N PHE A 184 -8.55 -9.65 -10.17
CA PHE A 184 -7.36 -10.51 -10.32
C PHE A 184 -6.49 -10.52 -9.05
N ALA A 185 -6.12 -9.35 -8.53
CA ALA A 185 -5.27 -9.26 -7.35
C ALA A 185 -5.92 -9.88 -6.10
N PHE A 186 -7.25 -9.77 -5.95
CA PHE A 186 -7.98 -10.46 -4.88
C PHE A 186 -7.89 -11.99 -5.01
N ASP A 187 -8.08 -12.53 -6.21
CA ASP A 187 -8.03 -13.98 -6.42
C ASP A 187 -6.61 -14.53 -6.26
N VAL A 188 -5.57 -13.79 -6.66
CA VAL A 188 -4.17 -14.16 -6.36
C VAL A 188 -3.92 -14.21 -4.86
N ILE A 189 -4.35 -13.20 -4.10
CA ILE A 189 -4.23 -13.20 -2.64
C ILE A 189 -4.99 -14.38 -2.01
N GLY A 190 -6.13 -14.76 -2.57
CA GLY A 190 -6.87 -15.95 -2.18
C GLY A 190 -6.07 -17.24 -2.36
N ASP A 191 -5.53 -17.45 -3.56
CA ASP A 191 -4.71 -18.62 -3.88
C ASP A 191 -3.45 -18.65 -3.01
N LEU A 192 -2.75 -17.54 -2.86
CA LEU A 192 -1.53 -17.46 -2.04
C LEU A 192 -1.79 -17.66 -0.54
N THR A 193 -2.96 -17.23 -0.04
CA THR A 193 -3.25 -17.29 1.40
C THR A 193 -3.93 -18.58 1.81
N TRP A 194 -4.85 -19.12 0.98
CA TRP A 194 -5.69 -20.27 1.34
C TRP A 194 -5.66 -21.40 0.31
N SER A 195 -4.79 -21.33 -0.71
CA SER A 195 -4.76 -22.28 -1.86
C SER A 195 -6.12 -22.35 -2.58
N LYS A 196 -6.86 -21.24 -2.59
CA LYS A 196 -8.21 -21.18 -3.15
C LYS A 196 -8.53 -19.77 -3.61
N ARG A 197 -8.84 -19.60 -4.91
CA ARG A 197 -9.35 -18.35 -5.43
C ARG A 197 -10.62 -17.93 -4.71
N LEU A 198 -10.84 -16.63 -4.63
CA LEU A 198 -11.98 -16.06 -3.91
C LEU A 198 -13.22 -15.94 -4.78
N GLY A 199 -13.05 -16.05 -6.11
CA GLY A 199 -14.14 -16.07 -7.09
C GLY A 199 -14.46 -14.71 -7.71
N PHE A 200 -13.65 -13.69 -7.49
CA PHE A 200 -13.87 -12.35 -8.07
C PHE A 200 -13.80 -12.37 -9.60
N VAL A 201 -12.83 -13.08 -10.16
CA VAL A 201 -12.64 -13.21 -11.62
C VAL A 201 -13.69 -14.13 -12.23
N GLU A 202 -13.98 -15.26 -11.57
CA GLU A 202 -14.96 -16.22 -12.06
C GLU A 202 -16.38 -15.64 -12.12
N GLU A 203 -16.75 -14.82 -11.11
CA GLU A 203 -18.11 -14.29 -10.96
C GLU A 203 -18.26 -12.87 -11.52
N ASP A 204 -17.15 -12.21 -11.92
CA ASP A 204 -17.09 -10.81 -12.39
C ASP A 204 -17.87 -9.85 -11.48
N ARG A 205 -17.70 -10.00 -10.16
CA ARG A 205 -18.36 -9.16 -9.15
C ARG A 205 -17.54 -9.02 -7.87
N ASP A 206 -17.90 -8.01 -7.08
CA ASP A 206 -17.38 -7.83 -5.71
C ASP A 206 -17.93 -8.93 -4.78
N VAL A 207 -17.09 -9.93 -4.49
CA VAL A 207 -17.47 -11.07 -3.63
C VAL A 207 -17.59 -10.58 -2.18
N ASP A 208 -18.73 -10.88 -1.56
CA ASP A 208 -19.08 -10.50 -0.18
C ASP A 208 -18.97 -8.97 0.10
N GLY A 209 -18.92 -8.10 -0.94
CA GLY A 209 -18.82 -6.65 -0.81
C GLY A 209 -17.49 -6.15 -0.21
N ILE A 210 -16.42 -6.93 -0.32
CA ILE A 210 -15.12 -6.65 0.30
C ILE A 210 -14.47 -5.43 -0.33
N VAL A 211 -14.53 -5.28 -1.67
CA VAL A 211 -13.97 -4.12 -2.39
C VAL A 211 -14.64 -2.84 -1.92
N ALA A 212 -15.97 -2.81 -1.91
CA ALA A 212 -16.75 -1.65 -1.46
C ALA A 212 -16.45 -1.29 0.01
N PHE A 213 -16.32 -2.32 0.87
CA PHE A 213 -15.95 -2.10 2.27
C PHE A 213 -14.55 -1.48 2.40
N LEU A 214 -13.54 -2.02 1.71
CA LEU A 214 -12.17 -1.50 1.77
C LEU A 214 -12.10 -0.05 1.30
N GLN A 215 -12.80 0.27 0.21
CA GLN A 215 -12.88 1.64 -0.31
C GLN A 215 -13.49 2.61 0.70
N LYS A 216 -14.59 2.21 1.35
CA LYS A 216 -15.24 3.00 2.41
C LYS A 216 -14.33 3.17 3.61
N PHE A 217 -13.70 2.09 4.06
CA PHE A 217 -12.81 2.11 5.21
C PHE A 217 -11.58 3.00 4.98
N LEU A 218 -10.90 2.90 3.84
CA LEU A 218 -9.76 3.76 3.51
C LEU A 218 -10.19 5.22 3.35
N SER A 219 -11.37 5.47 2.77
CA SER A 219 -11.95 6.81 2.67
C SER A 219 -12.22 7.44 4.04
N TYR A 220 -12.47 6.63 5.07
CA TYR A 220 -12.53 7.04 6.47
C TYR A 220 -11.13 7.20 7.06
N ALA A 221 -10.29 6.16 6.96
CA ALA A 221 -9.01 6.09 7.68
C ALA A 221 -7.99 7.15 7.23
N GLY A 222 -7.97 7.53 5.95
CA GLY A 222 -7.06 8.53 5.41
C GLY A 222 -7.19 9.90 6.10
N PRO A 223 -8.35 10.56 6.04
CA PRO A 223 -8.57 11.85 6.72
C PRO A 223 -8.53 11.76 8.25
N ILE A 224 -9.20 10.75 8.83
CA ILE A 224 -9.24 10.57 10.29
C ILE A 224 -7.84 10.33 10.85
N GLY A 225 -6.99 9.63 10.11
CA GLY A 225 -5.59 9.42 10.49
C GLY A 225 -4.78 10.71 10.61
N GLN A 226 -5.21 11.83 9.99
CA GLN A 226 -4.58 13.13 10.17
C GLN A 226 -4.91 13.77 11.55
N MET A 227 -5.98 13.26 12.18
CA MET A 227 -6.44 13.67 13.52
C MET A 227 -6.90 12.42 14.31
N PRO A 228 -5.96 11.55 14.75
CA PRO A 228 -6.29 10.23 15.32
C PRO A 228 -7.24 10.27 16.53
N ILE A 229 -7.30 11.40 17.23
CA ILE A 229 -8.25 11.62 18.35
C ILE A 229 -9.71 11.41 17.89
N LEU A 230 -10.03 11.75 16.64
CA LEU A 230 -11.38 11.57 16.09
C LEU A 230 -11.77 10.09 16.00
N ASP A 231 -10.81 9.19 15.76
CA ASP A 231 -11.07 7.74 15.70
C ASP A 231 -11.51 7.18 17.06
N LEU A 232 -11.00 7.78 18.16
CA LEU A 232 -11.42 7.44 19.52
C LEU A 232 -12.84 7.94 19.86
N LEU A 233 -13.33 8.94 19.15
CA LEU A 233 -14.70 9.43 19.28
C LEU A 233 -15.68 8.67 18.36
N LEU A 234 -15.17 8.04 17.30
CA LEU A 234 -15.94 7.39 16.25
C LEU A 234 -15.82 5.85 16.31
N GLU A 235 -15.04 5.25 15.40
CA GLU A 235 -14.98 3.79 15.23
C GLU A 235 -14.33 3.06 16.41
N LYS A 236 -13.33 3.65 17.04
CA LYS A 236 -12.61 3.06 18.17
C LYS A 236 -12.97 3.69 19.50
N ASN A 237 -14.20 4.19 19.62
CA ASN A 237 -14.76 4.70 20.88
C ASN A 237 -14.67 3.61 21.97
N PRO A 238 -14.09 3.91 23.16
CA PRO A 238 -13.94 2.93 24.22
C PRO A 238 -15.26 2.30 24.69
N ILE A 239 -16.34 3.08 24.73
CA ILE A 239 -17.68 2.60 25.13
C ILE A 239 -18.19 1.59 24.09
N ARG A 240 -18.06 1.91 22.79
CA ARG A 240 -18.44 1.02 21.70
C ARG A 240 -17.63 -0.28 21.72
N LEU A 241 -16.32 -0.19 21.92
CA LEU A 241 -15.45 -1.37 22.04
C LEU A 241 -15.80 -2.22 23.26
N PHE A 242 -16.13 -1.59 24.40
CA PHE A 242 -16.59 -2.29 25.58
C PHE A 242 -17.92 -3.01 25.35
N ALA A 243 -18.90 -2.33 24.75
CA ALA A 243 -20.19 -2.93 24.39
C ALA A 243 -20.03 -4.17 23.49
N GLN A 244 -19.09 -4.13 22.55
CA GLN A 244 -18.75 -5.29 21.71
C GLN A 244 -18.09 -6.43 22.51
N ARG A 245 -17.24 -6.12 23.51
CA ARG A 245 -16.61 -7.13 24.38
C ARG A 245 -17.60 -7.89 25.23
N VAL A 246 -18.63 -7.21 25.71
CA VAL A 246 -19.68 -7.82 26.57
C VAL A 246 -20.85 -8.36 25.77
N GLY A 247 -20.75 -8.37 24.43
CA GLY A 247 -21.77 -8.97 23.55
C GLY A 247 -23.02 -8.14 23.32
N LEU A 248 -23.04 -6.86 23.75
CA LEU A 248 -24.15 -5.93 23.50
C LEU A 248 -24.22 -5.45 22.04
N SER A 249 -23.15 -5.59 21.28
CA SER A 249 -23.12 -5.35 19.84
C SER A 249 -22.11 -6.26 19.16
N ASN A 250 -22.45 -6.79 17.97
CA ASN A 250 -21.62 -7.71 17.22
C ASN A 250 -21.13 -7.05 15.93
N THR A 251 -20.26 -6.04 16.04
CA THR A 251 -19.64 -5.44 14.86
C THR A 251 -18.24 -6.04 14.67
N VAL A 252 -18.08 -6.87 13.65
CA VAL A 252 -16.77 -7.37 13.21
C VAL A 252 -16.51 -6.79 11.83
N PHE A 253 -15.28 -6.41 11.56
CA PHE A 253 -14.91 -5.93 10.23
C PHE A 253 -15.17 -7.00 9.17
N PRO A 254 -15.89 -6.71 8.07
CA PRO A 254 -16.21 -7.68 7.04
C PRO A 254 -15.00 -8.44 6.51
N VAL A 255 -13.87 -7.77 6.30
CA VAL A 255 -12.61 -8.41 5.88
C VAL A 255 -12.11 -9.43 6.91
N THR A 256 -12.26 -9.16 8.21
CA THR A 256 -11.86 -10.11 9.25
C THR A 256 -12.79 -11.33 9.30
N LEU A 257 -14.11 -11.12 9.12
CA LEU A 257 -15.08 -12.22 9.02
C LEU A 257 -14.79 -13.08 7.79
N PHE A 258 -14.49 -12.44 6.67
CA PHE A 258 -14.12 -13.12 5.43
C PHE A 258 -12.87 -13.99 5.63
N ALA A 259 -11.78 -13.41 6.16
CA ALA A 259 -10.55 -14.13 6.44
C ALA A 259 -10.78 -15.29 7.43
N GLN A 260 -11.61 -15.08 8.45
CA GLN A 260 -11.95 -16.13 9.42
C GLN A 260 -12.74 -17.27 8.79
N LYS A 261 -13.75 -16.96 7.95
CA LYS A 261 -14.54 -17.98 7.22
C LYS A 261 -13.62 -18.85 6.38
N ARG A 262 -12.73 -18.26 5.59
CA ARG A 262 -11.78 -18.98 4.74
C ARG A 262 -10.77 -19.81 5.55
N SER A 263 -10.26 -19.28 6.65
CA SER A 263 -9.34 -20.01 7.53
C SER A 263 -10.03 -21.18 8.23
N ASN A 264 -11.30 -21.03 8.61
CA ASN A 264 -12.08 -22.09 9.26
C ASN A 264 -12.36 -23.28 8.33
N GLU A 265 -12.44 -23.08 7.01
CA GLU A 265 -12.58 -24.14 6.02
C GLU A 265 -11.44 -25.18 6.12
N ARG A 266 -10.27 -24.77 6.66
CA ARG A 266 -9.07 -25.60 6.85
C ARG A 266 -8.67 -25.80 8.32
N ALA A 267 -9.57 -25.57 9.26
CA ALA A 267 -9.26 -25.56 10.70
C ALA A 267 -8.59 -26.86 11.19
N GLY A 268 -9.04 -28.02 10.73
CA GLY A 268 -8.46 -29.32 11.12
C GLY A 268 -7.02 -29.51 10.65
N GLU A 269 -6.70 -29.08 9.42
CA GLU A 269 -5.34 -29.12 8.87
C GLU A 269 -4.42 -28.14 9.62
N ILE A 270 -4.88 -26.90 9.82
CA ILE A 270 -4.14 -25.88 10.53
C ILE A 270 -3.84 -26.29 11.97
N GLN A 271 -4.77 -26.95 12.65
CA GLN A 271 -4.54 -27.48 13.99
C GLN A 271 -3.44 -28.56 14.02
N LYS A 272 -3.37 -29.43 13.00
CA LYS A 272 -2.27 -30.41 12.87
C LYS A 272 -0.92 -29.72 12.69
N ILE A 273 -0.82 -28.72 11.81
CA ILE A 273 0.42 -27.96 11.60
C ILE A 273 0.86 -27.25 12.88
N LYS A 274 -0.05 -26.64 13.62
CA LYS A 274 0.24 -25.98 14.91
C LYS A 274 0.76 -26.97 15.98
N THR A 275 0.36 -28.23 15.89
CA THR A 275 0.73 -29.26 16.88
C THR A 275 2.00 -30.02 16.50
N TYR A 276 2.19 -30.32 15.23
CA TYR A 276 3.24 -31.24 14.76
C TYR A 276 4.23 -30.59 13.78
N GLY A 277 4.00 -29.34 13.37
CA GLY A 277 4.74 -28.69 12.28
C GLY A 277 4.28 -29.14 10.89
N LEU A 278 4.87 -28.56 9.87
CA LEU A 278 4.70 -29.01 8.48
C LEU A 278 5.46 -30.32 8.27
N PRO A 279 4.90 -31.30 7.52
CA PRO A 279 5.60 -32.51 7.16
C PRO A 279 6.94 -32.25 6.45
N GLU A 280 8.00 -33.01 6.81
CA GLU A 280 9.35 -32.82 6.25
C GLU A 280 9.45 -33.09 4.74
N ASP A 281 8.64 -34.01 4.21
CA ASP A 281 8.56 -34.35 2.80
C ASP A 281 7.95 -33.21 1.94
N GLN A 282 7.24 -32.27 2.55
CA GLN A 282 6.79 -31.04 1.92
C GLN A 282 7.85 -29.93 1.94
N GLY A 283 9.07 -30.23 2.36
CA GLY A 283 10.21 -29.30 2.46
C GLY A 283 10.61 -28.63 1.16
N HIS A 284 10.15 -29.11 0.00
CA HIS A 284 10.26 -28.43 -1.29
C HIS A 284 9.00 -27.64 -1.66
N ASN A 285 8.14 -27.37 -0.68
CA ASN A 285 7.12 -26.32 -0.67
C ASN A 285 6.07 -26.31 -1.83
N ARG A 286 5.85 -27.37 -2.54
CA ARG A 286 4.74 -27.44 -3.50
C ARG A 286 3.42 -27.52 -2.73
N GLY A 287 2.64 -26.41 -2.77
CA GLY A 287 1.30 -26.33 -2.20
C GLY A 287 1.20 -25.80 -0.77
N VAL A 288 2.28 -25.29 -0.17
CA VAL A 288 2.23 -24.67 1.16
C VAL A 288 1.91 -23.19 1.02
N ASP A 289 0.69 -22.79 1.37
CA ASP A 289 0.23 -21.40 1.33
C ASP A 289 0.62 -20.58 2.58
N LEU A 290 0.27 -19.28 2.56
CA LEU A 290 0.62 -18.37 3.65
C LEU A 290 -0.08 -18.74 4.97
N LEU A 291 -1.32 -19.24 4.95
CA LEU A 291 -2.01 -19.68 6.15
C LEU A 291 -1.24 -20.84 6.82
N SER A 292 -0.79 -21.83 6.03
CA SER A 292 0.04 -22.94 6.53
C SER A 292 1.38 -22.45 7.09
N LYS A 293 2.02 -21.45 6.45
CA LYS A 293 3.24 -20.82 6.96
C LYS A 293 3.01 -20.04 8.26
N PHE A 294 1.86 -19.38 8.40
CA PHE A 294 1.51 -18.72 9.67
C PHE A 294 1.20 -19.72 10.77
N ALA A 295 0.61 -20.86 10.44
CA ALA A 295 0.41 -21.96 11.39
C ALA A 295 1.75 -22.60 11.81
N GLN A 296 2.68 -22.80 10.87
CA GLN A 296 4.05 -23.23 11.17
C GLN A 296 4.76 -22.21 12.10
N ALA A 297 4.62 -20.92 11.84
CA ALA A 297 5.17 -19.89 12.73
C ALA A 297 4.59 -19.98 14.17
N ALA A 298 3.35 -20.45 14.34
CA ALA A 298 2.78 -20.68 15.67
C ALA A 298 3.37 -21.95 16.33
N TYR A 299 3.72 -22.96 15.56
CA TYR A 299 4.47 -24.12 16.06
C TYR A 299 5.89 -23.74 16.50
N ASP A 300 6.59 -22.94 15.67
CA ASP A 300 7.98 -22.52 15.95
C ASP A 300 8.07 -21.48 17.08
N HIS A 301 7.01 -20.68 17.27
CA HIS A 301 6.99 -19.55 18.22
C HIS A 301 5.72 -19.54 19.09
N PRO A 302 5.40 -20.61 19.86
CA PRO A 302 4.13 -20.76 20.56
C PRO A 302 3.90 -19.71 21.65
N GLY A 303 4.98 -19.11 22.18
CA GLY A 303 4.88 -18.00 23.16
C GLY A 303 4.51 -16.65 22.56
N PHE A 304 4.46 -16.53 21.23
CA PHE A 304 4.14 -15.28 20.56
C PHE A 304 3.07 -15.41 19.48
N MET A 305 3.19 -16.36 18.54
CA MET A 305 2.21 -16.55 17.47
C MET A 305 1.00 -17.33 17.98
N ASP A 306 -0.15 -16.70 17.97
CA ASP A 306 -1.44 -17.24 18.38
C ASP A 306 -2.48 -17.15 17.24
N ASP A 307 -3.67 -17.70 17.44
CA ASP A 307 -4.76 -17.67 16.47
C ASP A 307 -5.19 -16.24 16.10
N THR A 308 -5.07 -15.31 17.04
CA THR A 308 -5.37 -13.90 16.78
C THR A 308 -4.37 -13.30 15.80
N ARG A 309 -3.07 -13.64 15.92
CA ARG A 309 -2.04 -13.14 15.00
C ARG A 309 -2.08 -13.84 13.65
N ILE A 310 -2.43 -15.14 13.61
CA ILE A 310 -2.70 -15.85 12.35
C ILE A 310 -3.86 -15.17 11.62
N LEU A 311 -5.00 -14.96 12.27
CA LEU A 311 -6.15 -14.27 11.69
C LEU A 311 -5.81 -12.84 11.26
N THR A 312 -5.03 -12.12 12.08
CA THR A 312 -4.58 -10.76 11.74
C THR A 312 -3.68 -10.75 10.51
N SER A 313 -2.80 -11.76 10.35
CA SER A 313 -1.96 -11.90 9.16
C SER A 313 -2.81 -12.15 7.92
N CYS A 314 -3.75 -13.11 7.97
CA CYS A 314 -4.67 -13.39 6.86
C CYS A 314 -5.56 -12.18 6.50
N THR A 315 -6.10 -11.46 7.51
CA THR A 315 -6.85 -10.22 7.32
C THR A 315 -5.98 -9.16 6.63
N SER A 316 -4.71 -9.05 7.04
CA SER A 316 -3.76 -8.09 6.46
C SER A 316 -3.42 -8.41 5.01
N MET A 317 -3.38 -9.70 4.61
CA MET A 317 -3.18 -10.11 3.21
C MET A 317 -4.30 -9.59 2.32
N VAL A 318 -5.56 -9.82 2.70
CA VAL A 318 -6.71 -9.30 1.94
C VAL A 318 -6.69 -7.78 1.87
N PHE A 319 -6.34 -7.12 2.97
CA PHE A 319 -6.36 -5.66 3.06
C PHE A 319 -5.27 -4.98 2.24
N ALA A 320 -4.05 -5.52 2.27
CA ALA A 320 -2.88 -4.86 1.70
C ALA A 320 -2.52 -5.36 0.31
N GLY A 321 -2.72 -6.65 0.02
CA GLY A 321 -2.22 -7.28 -1.20
C GLY A 321 -3.06 -6.99 -2.44
N SER A 322 -4.37 -6.88 -2.29
CA SER A 322 -5.27 -6.76 -3.42
C SER A 322 -5.26 -5.35 -4.05
N GLU A 323 -5.48 -4.30 -3.25
CA GLU A 323 -5.65 -2.95 -3.80
C GLU A 323 -4.33 -2.35 -4.30
N THR A 324 -3.21 -2.56 -3.60
CA THR A 324 -1.93 -1.97 -3.98
C THR A 324 -1.34 -2.55 -5.25
N THR A 325 -1.47 -3.87 -5.44
CA THR A 325 -1.03 -4.53 -6.67
C THR A 325 -1.92 -4.15 -7.85
N ALA A 326 -3.23 -4.08 -7.66
CA ALA A 326 -4.17 -3.60 -8.68
C ALA A 326 -3.86 -2.17 -9.16
N ILE A 327 -3.55 -1.25 -8.22
CA ILE A 327 -3.10 0.12 -8.54
C ILE A 327 -1.82 0.09 -9.37
N SER A 328 -0.86 -0.77 -9.02
CA SER A 328 0.40 -0.91 -9.72
C SER A 328 0.21 -1.45 -11.14
N LEU A 329 -0.59 -2.50 -11.29
CA LEU A 329 -0.97 -3.08 -12.59
C LEU A 329 -1.72 -2.06 -13.46
N SER A 330 -2.70 -1.37 -12.89
CA SER A 330 -3.45 -0.30 -13.57
C SER A 330 -2.52 0.80 -14.07
N SER A 331 -1.51 1.16 -13.26
CA SER A 331 -0.50 2.15 -13.64
C SER A 331 0.32 1.68 -14.87
N VAL A 332 0.80 0.44 -14.86
CA VAL A 332 1.58 -0.12 -15.98
C VAL A 332 0.77 -0.10 -17.27
N PHE A 333 -0.43 -0.67 -17.26
CA PHE A 333 -1.27 -0.74 -18.47
C PHE A 333 -1.71 0.65 -18.95
N TYR A 334 -2.15 1.52 -18.05
CA TYR A 334 -2.59 2.86 -18.44
C TYR A 334 -1.47 3.67 -19.08
N PHE A 335 -0.27 3.70 -18.47
CA PHE A 335 0.83 4.46 -19.05
C PHE A 335 1.32 3.87 -20.37
N LEU A 336 1.34 2.56 -20.54
CA LEU A 336 1.62 1.94 -21.84
C LEU A 336 0.61 2.40 -22.91
N LEU A 337 -0.68 2.36 -22.60
CA LEU A 337 -1.74 2.75 -23.53
C LEU A 337 -1.76 4.25 -23.85
N LYS A 338 -1.28 5.10 -22.94
CA LYS A 338 -1.12 6.54 -23.16
C LYS A 338 0.19 6.89 -23.88
N HIS A 339 1.14 5.95 -23.98
CA HIS A 339 2.44 6.14 -24.62
C HIS A 339 2.69 5.06 -25.69
N PRO A 340 2.12 5.19 -26.89
CA PRO A 340 2.18 4.15 -27.94
C PRO A 340 3.60 3.73 -28.32
N HIS A 341 4.57 4.65 -28.21
CA HIS A 341 5.96 4.33 -28.47
C HIS A 341 6.54 3.33 -27.46
N ALA A 342 6.26 3.54 -26.16
CA ALA A 342 6.68 2.61 -25.11
C ALA A 342 5.95 1.26 -25.23
N TYR A 343 4.66 1.30 -25.58
CA TYR A 343 3.89 0.10 -25.86
C TYR A 343 4.52 -0.72 -27.00
N ALA A 344 4.80 -0.09 -28.16
CA ALA A 344 5.38 -0.75 -29.32
C ALA A 344 6.75 -1.36 -29.01
N LYS A 345 7.62 -0.66 -28.28
CA LYS A 345 8.93 -1.20 -27.85
C LYS A 345 8.79 -2.41 -26.93
N LEU A 346 7.87 -2.38 -25.98
CA LEU A 346 7.63 -3.54 -25.11
C LEU A 346 7.10 -4.72 -25.91
N MET A 347 6.20 -4.49 -26.88
CA MET A 347 5.69 -5.54 -27.76
C MET A 347 6.81 -6.14 -28.61
N GLN A 348 7.70 -5.30 -29.15
CA GLN A 348 8.87 -5.77 -29.90
C GLN A 348 9.79 -6.64 -29.02
N GLU A 349 10.09 -6.22 -27.78
CA GLU A 349 10.89 -7.02 -26.84
C GLU A 349 10.24 -8.39 -26.59
N LEU A 350 8.92 -8.44 -26.39
CA LEU A 350 8.19 -9.68 -26.14
C LEU A 350 8.25 -10.62 -27.37
N ASP A 351 8.11 -10.08 -28.57
CA ASP A 351 8.19 -10.87 -29.81
C ASP A 351 9.60 -11.41 -30.05
N GLU A 352 10.61 -10.58 -29.88
CA GLU A 352 12.01 -11.00 -29.96
C GLU A 352 12.36 -12.05 -28.90
N ALA A 353 11.83 -11.92 -27.67
CA ALA A 353 12.04 -12.89 -26.60
C ALA A 353 11.42 -14.26 -26.93
N VAL A 354 10.26 -14.28 -27.57
CA VAL A 354 9.63 -15.52 -28.05
C VAL A 354 10.45 -16.11 -29.19
N ALA A 355 10.83 -15.32 -30.21
CA ALA A 355 11.62 -15.77 -31.35
C ALA A 355 12.99 -16.36 -30.96
N ASN A 356 13.60 -15.79 -29.90
CA ASN A 356 14.90 -16.24 -29.37
C ASN A 356 14.78 -17.36 -28.30
N GLY A 357 13.59 -17.89 -28.02
CA GLY A 357 13.36 -18.95 -27.02
C GLY A 357 13.62 -18.52 -25.57
N ILE A 358 13.63 -17.21 -25.28
CA ILE A 358 13.75 -16.67 -23.92
C ILE A 358 12.43 -16.85 -23.17
N VAL A 359 11.31 -16.65 -23.88
CA VAL A 359 9.94 -16.84 -23.41
C VAL A 359 9.30 -17.98 -24.20
N GLU A 360 8.58 -18.86 -23.52
CA GLU A 360 7.90 -20.00 -24.16
C GLU A 360 6.93 -19.53 -25.24
N ALA A 361 6.98 -20.11 -26.44
CA ALA A 361 6.22 -19.65 -27.61
C ALA A 361 4.70 -19.79 -27.44
N ARG A 362 4.22 -20.81 -26.71
CA ARG A 362 2.78 -21.09 -26.55
C ARG A 362 2.05 -19.95 -25.83
N PRO A 363 1.07 -19.29 -26.47
CA PRO A 363 0.37 -18.13 -25.89
C PRO A 363 -0.59 -18.49 -24.73
N ASP A 364 -0.95 -19.78 -24.61
CA ASP A 364 -1.74 -20.29 -23.47
C ASP A 364 -0.91 -20.43 -22.18
N LYS A 365 0.43 -20.40 -22.30
CA LYS A 365 1.33 -20.43 -21.16
C LYS A 365 1.62 -19.02 -20.64
N THR A 366 1.58 -18.92 -19.33
CA THR A 366 1.97 -17.67 -18.64
C THR A 366 3.48 -17.53 -18.64
N VAL A 367 3.96 -16.29 -18.81
CA VAL A 367 5.38 -15.98 -18.66
C VAL A 367 5.80 -16.27 -17.21
N SER A 368 6.88 -17.03 -17.04
CA SER A 368 7.43 -17.34 -15.72
C SER A 368 8.17 -16.15 -15.11
N TRP A 369 8.38 -16.19 -13.79
CA TRP A 369 9.23 -15.21 -13.12
C TRP A 369 10.64 -15.16 -13.73
N ALA A 370 11.24 -16.34 -13.97
CA ALA A 370 12.59 -16.42 -14.53
C ALA A 370 12.71 -15.86 -15.95
N GLU A 371 11.69 -16.03 -16.79
CA GLU A 371 11.62 -15.44 -18.12
C GLU A 371 11.46 -13.93 -18.05
N SER A 372 10.54 -13.43 -17.21
CA SER A 372 10.28 -12.00 -17.08
C SER A 372 11.50 -11.19 -16.61
N GLN A 373 12.39 -11.80 -15.83
CA GLN A 373 13.64 -11.16 -15.37
C GLN A 373 14.68 -10.96 -16.49
N LYS A 374 14.46 -11.56 -17.66
CA LYS A 374 15.33 -11.40 -18.85
C LYS A 374 14.82 -10.35 -19.82
N LEU A 375 13.80 -9.59 -19.47
CA LEU A 375 13.12 -8.57 -20.27
C LEU A 375 13.46 -7.16 -19.73
N PRO A 376 14.55 -6.53 -20.19
CA PRO A 376 15.01 -5.25 -19.63
C PRO A 376 14.06 -4.09 -19.89
N TYR A 377 13.33 -4.07 -21.02
CA TYR A 377 12.36 -3.01 -21.29
C TYR A 377 11.10 -3.18 -20.45
N LEU A 378 10.67 -4.43 -20.20
CA LEU A 378 9.61 -4.72 -19.24
C LEU A 378 9.97 -4.21 -17.83
N ASP A 379 11.20 -4.47 -17.36
CA ASP A 379 11.68 -3.95 -16.07
C ASP A 379 11.61 -2.42 -16.05
N ALA A 380 12.10 -1.76 -17.10
CA ALA A 380 12.09 -0.30 -17.23
C ALA A 380 10.66 0.28 -17.18
N VAL A 381 9.70 -0.33 -17.88
CA VAL A 381 8.28 0.05 -17.88
C VAL A 381 7.68 -0.07 -16.47
N ILE A 382 7.96 -1.17 -15.78
CA ILE A 382 7.43 -1.42 -14.43
C ILE A 382 8.03 -0.42 -13.43
N GLN A 383 9.36 -0.21 -13.46
CA GLN A 383 10.04 0.76 -12.59
C GLN A 383 9.51 2.19 -12.83
N GLU A 384 9.33 2.58 -14.09
CA GLU A 384 8.80 3.89 -14.42
C GLU A 384 7.35 4.07 -13.96
N SER A 385 6.53 3.03 -14.10
CA SER A 385 5.15 3.05 -13.60
C SER A 385 5.10 3.23 -12.09
N PHE A 386 5.93 2.52 -11.33
CA PHE A 386 6.07 2.71 -9.89
C PHE A 386 6.61 4.09 -9.50
N ARG A 387 7.46 4.68 -10.34
CA ARG A 387 7.98 6.04 -10.12
C ARG A 387 6.88 7.07 -10.29
N VAL A 388 6.17 7.03 -11.41
CA VAL A 388 5.17 8.06 -11.76
C VAL A 388 3.91 7.92 -10.90
N HIS A 389 3.50 6.68 -10.57
CA HIS A 389 2.29 6.43 -9.78
C HIS A 389 2.53 5.41 -8.65
N PRO A 390 3.27 5.77 -7.59
CA PRO A 390 3.38 4.93 -6.41
C PRO A 390 2.02 4.78 -5.73
N ALA A 391 1.69 3.56 -5.27
CA ALA A 391 0.37 3.26 -4.71
C ALA A 391 0.06 4.08 -3.44
N ALA A 392 1.04 4.28 -2.53
CA ALA A 392 0.85 5.06 -1.32
C ALA A 392 0.98 6.57 -1.60
N GLY A 393 -0.06 7.34 -1.27
CA GLY A 393 -0.15 8.76 -1.58
C GLY A 393 0.02 9.73 -0.40
N LEU A 394 0.13 9.21 0.84
CA LEU A 394 0.34 10.02 2.04
C LEU A 394 1.76 9.89 2.57
N LEU A 395 2.09 10.75 3.54
CA LEU A 395 3.38 10.73 4.23
C LEU A 395 3.58 9.41 5.00
N LEU A 396 4.75 8.77 4.88
CA LEU A 396 5.09 7.62 5.70
C LEU A 396 5.65 8.10 7.05
N GLU A 397 4.76 8.43 7.97
CA GLU A 397 5.06 9.12 9.22
C GLU A 397 5.96 8.33 10.18
N ARG A 398 6.89 9.07 10.81
CA ARG A 398 7.70 8.62 11.96
C ARG A 398 7.71 9.70 13.02
N VAL A 399 7.81 9.29 14.27
CA VAL A 399 7.96 10.18 15.42
C VAL A 399 9.43 10.25 15.78
N VAL A 400 9.96 11.46 15.88
CA VAL A 400 11.34 11.72 16.30
C VAL A 400 11.50 11.34 17.77
N PRO A 401 12.57 10.59 18.15
CA PRO A 401 12.79 10.16 19.54
C PRO A 401 12.91 11.37 20.49
N PRO A 402 12.66 11.18 21.82
CA PRO A 402 12.54 12.27 22.78
C PRO A 402 13.72 13.25 22.82
N GLN A 403 14.94 12.79 22.58
CA GLN A 403 16.15 13.61 22.55
C GLN A 403 16.29 14.51 21.30
N GLY A 404 15.38 14.38 20.34
CA GLY A 404 15.51 15.01 19.04
C GLY A 404 16.49 14.27 18.14
N MET A 405 16.59 14.72 16.89
CA MET A 405 17.49 14.12 15.90
C MET A 405 17.96 15.15 14.88
N ASP A 406 19.20 15.07 14.44
CA ASP A 406 19.65 15.78 13.24
C ASP A 406 19.19 15.02 11.99
N ILE A 407 18.50 15.73 11.11
CA ILE A 407 18.09 15.24 9.80
C ILE A 407 18.72 16.13 8.74
N LEU A 408 19.81 15.67 8.17
CA LEU A 408 20.57 16.37 7.12
C LEU A 408 21.01 17.79 7.51
N GLY A 409 21.60 17.95 8.68
CA GLY A 409 22.07 19.23 9.22
C GLY A 409 20.98 20.09 9.84
N THR A 410 19.77 19.54 9.97
CA THR A 410 18.62 20.22 10.59
C THR A 410 18.22 19.50 11.87
N PHE A 411 18.42 20.13 13.03
CA PHE A 411 17.93 19.57 14.28
C PHE A 411 16.41 19.62 14.35
N VAL A 412 15.79 18.46 14.51
CA VAL A 412 14.33 18.27 14.67
C VAL A 412 14.03 17.85 16.09
N PRO A 413 13.21 18.59 16.82
CA PRO A 413 12.87 18.29 18.21
C PRO A 413 12.13 16.95 18.39
N GLY A 414 12.33 16.31 19.54
CA GLY A 414 11.65 15.06 19.89
C GLY A 414 10.12 15.19 19.92
N GLY A 415 9.43 14.14 19.48
CA GLY A 415 7.97 14.12 19.33
C GLY A 415 7.45 14.79 18.06
N THR A 416 8.31 15.39 17.22
CA THR A 416 7.93 15.86 15.90
C THR A 416 7.64 14.67 14.99
N ILE A 417 6.56 14.73 14.23
CA ILE A 417 6.27 13.77 13.16
C ILE A 417 7.02 14.20 11.92
N VAL A 418 7.80 13.28 11.37
CA VAL A 418 8.57 13.49 10.13
C VAL A 418 8.27 12.39 9.13
N GLY A 419 8.51 12.64 7.86
CA GLY A 419 8.41 11.61 6.86
C GLY A 419 8.73 12.07 5.45
N CYS A 420 8.80 11.11 4.54
CA CYS A 420 8.92 11.32 3.11
C CYS A 420 7.65 10.82 2.40
N ASN A 421 7.36 11.41 1.26
CA ASN A 421 6.27 10.99 0.38
C ASN A 421 6.87 10.48 -0.95
N ALA A 422 6.51 9.27 -1.37
CA ALA A 422 7.01 8.69 -2.62
C ALA A 422 6.68 9.56 -3.84
N TRP A 423 5.50 10.19 -3.89
CA TRP A 423 5.09 11.07 -4.97
C TRP A 423 6.00 12.29 -5.13
N VAL A 424 6.57 12.79 -4.02
CA VAL A 424 7.54 13.90 -4.01
C VAL A 424 8.93 13.40 -4.37
N LEU A 425 9.41 12.35 -3.68
CA LEU A 425 10.75 11.80 -3.90
C LEU A 425 10.98 11.34 -5.35
N HIS A 426 9.96 10.69 -5.94
CA HIS A 426 10.03 10.17 -7.29
C HIS A 426 9.96 11.25 -8.38
N ARG A 427 9.76 12.51 -7.99
CA ARG A 427 9.74 13.68 -8.89
C ARG A 427 10.88 14.67 -8.64
N ARG A 428 11.99 14.16 -8.11
CA ARG A 428 13.21 14.97 -7.90
C ARG A 428 14.01 15.07 -9.20
N PRO A 429 14.15 16.27 -9.80
CA PRO A 429 14.86 16.43 -11.07
C PRO A 429 16.33 16.04 -11.00
N GLU A 430 16.98 16.29 -9.87
CA GLU A 430 18.37 15.91 -9.63
C GLU A 430 18.60 14.39 -9.60
N VAL A 431 17.53 13.59 -9.43
CA VAL A 431 17.59 12.13 -9.42
C VAL A 431 17.08 11.53 -10.72
N PHE A 432 15.97 12.04 -11.24
CA PHE A 432 15.27 11.41 -12.36
C PHE A 432 15.33 12.20 -13.67
N GLY A 433 16.05 13.36 -13.70
CA GLY A 433 16.15 14.24 -14.87
C GLY A 433 15.07 15.33 -14.88
N ALA A 434 15.19 16.29 -15.80
CA ALA A 434 14.27 17.44 -15.88
C ALA A 434 12.85 17.05 -16.27
N ASP A 435 12.67 15.89 -16.92
CA ASP A 435 11.41 15.34 -17.42
C ASP A 435 10.68 14.46 -16.40
N VAL A 436 10.78 14.77 -15.11
CA VAL A 436 10.25 13.94 -13.99
C VAL A 436 8.74 13.68 -14.05
N ASP A 437 7.97 14.54 -14.70
CA ASP A 437 6.52 14.37 -14.84
C ASP A 437 6.13 13.54 -16.07
N THR A 438 7.12 13.20 -16.93
CA THR A 438 6.91 12.38 -18.14
C THR A 438 7.17 10.91 -17.85
N PHE A 439 6.29 10.03 -18.35
CA PHE A 439 6.52 8.60 -18.37
C PHE A 439 7.53 8.25 -19.48
N ARG A 440 8.74 7.85 -19.10
CA ARG A 440 9.84 7.53 -19.99
C ARG A 440 10.63 6.33 -19.46
N PRO A 441 10.28 5.10 -19.85
CA PRO A 441 10.97 3.88 -19.42
C PRO A 441 12.47 3.89 -19.74
N GLU A 442 12.87 4.52 -20.85
CA GLU A 442 14.24 4.61 -21.31
C GLU A 442 15.21 5.20 -20.28
N ARG A 443 14.71 6.04 -19.34
CA ARG A 443 15.57 6.59 -18.28
C ARG A 443 16.25 5.52 -17.43
N TRP A 444 15.63 4.34 -17.29
CA TRP A 444 16.16 3.20 -16.53
C TRP A 444 17.22 2.42 -17.29
N ILE A 445 17.25 2.55 -18.61
CA ILE A 445 18.17 1.86 -19.53
C ILE A 445 19.34 2.75 -19.90
N GLU A 446 19.10 4.05 -20.12
CA GLU A 446 20.07 5.05 -20.55
C GLU A 446 20.93 5.60 -19.40
N ALA A 447 20.46 5.44 -18.14
CA ALA A 447 21.17 5.94 -16.98
C ALA A 447 22.56 5.28 -16.81
N SER A 448 23.56 6.07 -16.41
CA SER A 448 24.84 5.50 -15.99
C SER A 448 24.65 4.58 -14.78
N PRO A 449 25.57 3.65 -14.51
CA PRO A 449 25.49 2.77 -13.33
C PRO A 449 25.37 3.56 -12.03
N GLU A 450 26.04 4.69 -11.89
CA GLU A 450 26.01 5.57 -10.72
C GLU A 450 24.63 6.23 -10.58
N GLN A 451 24.10 6.76 -11.68
CA GLN A 451 22.77 7.36 -11.71
C GLN A 451 21.68 6.34 -11.42
N LEU A 452 21.76 5.15 -12.02
CA LEU A 452 20.82 4.06 -11.77
C LEU A 452 20.81 3.64 -10.30
N LYS A 453 21.97 3.62 -9.64
CA LYS A 453 22.08 3.34 -8.21
C LYS A 453 21.37 4.40 -7.37
N VAL A 454 21.51 5.69 -7.72
CA VAL A 454 20.82 6.80 -7.03
C VAL A 454 19.32 6.72 -7.26
N MET A 455 18.87 6.49 -8.49
CA MET A 455 17.46 6.30 -8.84
C MET A 455 16.84 5.17 -8.04
N LYS A 456 17.45 3.97 -8.05
CA LYS A 456 16.97 2.81 -7.29
C LYS A 456 16.94 3.05 -5.78
N ALA A 457 17.91 3.78 -5.22
CA ALA A 457 17.95 4.13 -3.80
C ALA A 457 16.89 5.16 -3.40
N THR A 458 16.43 5.97 -4.34
CA THR A 458 15.37 6.98 -4.14
C THR A 458 13.97 6.39 -4.28
N MET A 459 13.83 5.23 -4.95
CA MET A 459 12.55 4.56 -5.08
C MET A 459 11.97 4.18 -3.71
N PHE A 460 10.78 4.70 -3.40
CA PHE A 460 10.19 4.64 -2.07
C PHE A 460 8.76 4.07 -2.06
N GLN A 461 8.30 3.52 -3.17
CA GLN A 461 6.95 2.93 -3.32
C GLN A 461 6.66 1.77 -2.35
N PHE A 462 7.68 1.10 -1.86
CA PHE A 462 7.57 0.04 -0.85
C PHE A 462 8.06 0.48 0.55
N GLY A 463 8.31 1.79 0.75
CA GLY A 463 8.94 2.29 1.97
C GLY A 463 10.39 1.81 2.12
N ALA A 464 10.97 1.98 3.31
CA ALA A 464 12.36 1.61 3.59
C ALA A 464 12.57 1.13 5.03
N GLY A 465 13.75 0.53 5.29
CA GLY A 465 14.21 0.09 6.60
C GLY A 465 13.42 -1.07 7.19
N ALA A 466 13.35 -1.15 8.51
CA ALA A 466 12.68 -2.24 9.23
C ALA A 466 11.18 -2.37 8.88
N ARG A 467 10.57 -1.28 8.46
CA ARG A 467 9.15 -1.18 8.12
C ARG A 467 8.87 -1.22 6.62
N THR A 468 9.85 -1.62 5.80
CA THR A 468 9.64 -1.83 4.35
C THR A 468 8.53 -2.85 4.11
N CYS A 469 7.80 -2.72 3.00
CA CYS A 469 6.69 -3.60 2.66
C CYS A 469 7.12 -5.07 2.70
N ILE A 470 6.45 -5.87 3.51
CA ILE A 470 6.74 -7.31 3.61
C ILE A 470 6.25 -8.06 2.36
N GLY A 471 5.14 -7.60 1.75
CA GLY A 471 4.54 -8.17 0.54
C GLY A 471 5.17 -7.69 -0.77
N LYS A 472 6.28 -6.92 -0.73
CA LYS A 472 6.94 -6.39 -1.93
C LYS A 472 7.14 -7.46 -3.02
N ASN A 473 7.67 -8.61 -2.62
CA ASN A 473 7.99 -9.68 -3.57
C ASN A 473 6.74 -10.34 -4.15
N VAL A 474 5.64 -10.42 -3.39
CA VAL A 474 4.33 -10.88 -3.89
C VAL A 474 3.86 -9.97 -5.03
N SER A 475 3.82 -8.65 -4.78
CA SER A 475 3.40 -7.69 -5.79
C SER A 475 4.30 -7.70 -7.04
N LEU A 476 5.63 -7.83 -6.86
CA LEU A 476 6.54 -7.95 -7.98
C LEU A 476 6.28 -9.22 -8.80
N LEU A 477 6.09 -10.37 -8.13
CA LEU A 477 5.77 -11.63 -8.82
C LEU A 477 4.50 -11.47 -9.68
N GLU A 478 3.44 -10.88 -9.14
CA GLU A 478 2.19 -10.65 -9.86
C GLU A 478 2.39 -9.74 -11.09
N VAL A 479 3.04 -8.59 -10.90
CA VAL A 479 3.19 -7.58 -11.96
C VAL A 479 4.08 -8.10 -13.09
N TYR A 480 5.24 -8.68 -12.76
CA TYR A 480 6.20 -9.20 -13.77
C TYR A 480 5.66 -10.42 -14.53
N LYS A 481 4.70 -11.15 -13.96
CA LYS A 481 4.07 -12.29 -14.64
C LYS A 481 2.85 -11.89 -15.46
N LEU A 482 1.95 -11.09 -14.85
CA LEU A 482 0.69 -10.75 -15.53
C LEU A 482 0.92 -9.87 -16.76
N VAL A 483 1.73 -8.81 -16.64
CA VAL A 483 1.89 -7.82 -17.71
C VAL A 483 2.33 -8.48 -19.03
N PRO A 484 3.45 -9.22 -19.08
CA PRO A 484 3.87 -9.86 -20.33
C PRO A 484 2.92 -10.98 -20.77
N SER A 485 2.34 -11.75 -19.85
CA SER A 485 1.37 -12.81 -20.20
C SER A 485 0.11 -12.24 -20.83
N PHE A 486 -0.37 -11.10 -20.34
CA PHE A 486 -1.55 -10.42 -20.85
C PHE A 486 -1.31 -9.83 -22.24
N LEU A 487 -0.20 -9.09 -22.40
CA LEU A 487 0.15 -8.43 -23.66
C LEU A 487 0.52 -9.42 -24.80
N ARG A 488 0.99 -10.61 -24.46
CA ARG A 488 1.20 -11.67 -25.44
C ARG A 488 -0.10 -12.25 -25.97
N ARG A 489 -1.18 -12.21 -25.19
CA ARG A 489 -2.46 -12.81 -25.56
C ARG A 489 -3.44 -11.82 -26.16
N PHE A 490 -3.35 -10.54 -25.76
CA PHE A 490 -4.30 -9.50 -26.14
C PHE A 490 -3.62 -8.24 -26.64
N GLU A 491 -4.17 -7.68 -27.71
CA GLU A 491 -4.02 -6.27 -28.04
C GLU A 491 -4.99 -5.49 -27.15
N VAL A 492 -4.50 -4.41 -26.55
CA VAL A 492 -5.25 -3.60 -25.57
C VAL A 492 -5.39 -2.19 -26.11
N GLU A 493 -6.61 -1.70 -26.16
CA GLU A 493 -6.91 -0.35 -26.63
C GLU A 493 -7.74 0.41 -25.57
N LEU A 494 -7.44 1.71 -25.36
CA LEU A 494 -8.32 2.57 -24.58
C LEU A 494 -9.62 2.78 -25.36
N GLU A 495 -10.77 2.61 -24.70
CA GLU A 495 -12.07 2.91 -25.30
C GLU A 495 -12.20 4.39 -25.68
N ASN A 496 -11.63 5.27 -24.87
CA ASN A 496 -11.48 6.69 -25.15
C ASN A 496 -10.03 7.14 -24.94
N PRO A 497 -9.18 7.19 -25.98
CA PRO A 497 -7.78 7.59 -25.87
C PRO A 497 -7.58 9.02 -25.34
N ALA A 498 -8.54 9.92 -25.51
CA ALA A 498 -8.46 11.30 -25.02
C ALA A 498 -8.81 11.42 -23.52
N ALA A 499 -9.52 10.44 -22.95
CA ALA A 499 -9.89 10.49 -21.54
C ALA A 499 -8.69 10.32 -20.62
N GLU A 500 -8.64 11.14 -19.59
CA GLU A 500 -7.68 10.98 -18.50
C GLU A 500 -8.34 10.23 -17.34
N TRP A 501 -7.58 9.33 -16.70
CA TRP A 501 -8.04 8.69 -15.50
C TRP A 501 -8.27 9.68 -14.35
N LYS A 502 -9.13 9.32 -13.43
CA LYS A 502 -9.34 10.07 -12.20
C LYS A 502 -8.60 9.38 -11.07
N THR A 503 -7.89 10.16 -10.25
CA THR A 503 -7.19 9.64 -9.07
C THR A 503 -7.96 9.98 -7.79
N HIS A 504 -7.99 9.03 -6.86
CA HIS A 504 -8.64 9.15 -5.55
C HIS A 504 -7.68 8.69 -4.46
N ASN A 505 -7.10 9.64 -3.74
CA ASN A 505 -6.15 9.38 -2.65
C ASN A 505 -6.87 9.26 -1.30
N ALA A 506 -6.95 8.05 -0.79
CA ALA A 506 -7.51 7.76 0.53
C ALA A 506 -6.52 6.95 1.39
N TRP A 507 -5.25 7.15 1.27
CA TRP A 507 -4.05 6.43 1.64
C TRP A 507 -3.42 5.79 0.40
N PHE A 508 -4.16 4.94 -0.34
CA PHE A 508 -3.75 4.49 -1.66
C PHE A 508 -4.38 5.39 -2.73
N VAL A 509 -3.63 5.63 -3.81
CA VAL A 509 -4.05 6.50 -4.91
C VAL A 509 -4.65 5.65 -6.01
N ARG A 510 -5.94 5.35 -5.88
CA ARG A 510 -6.69 4.56 -6.87
C ARG A 510 -6.95 5.36 -8.14
N GLN A 511 -7.01 4.62 -9.24
CA GLN A 511 -7.38 5.12 -10.54
C GLN A 511 -8.80 4.66 -10.89
N SER A 512 -9.51 5.47 -11.68
CA SER A 512 -10.84 5.15 -12.21
C SER A 512 -11.13 5.97 -13.47
N GLY A 513 -12.20 5.62 -14.18
CA GLY A 513 -12.68 6.39 -15.31
C GLY A 513 -11.90 6.14 -16.60
N TRP A 514 -11.30 4.96 -16.75
CA TRP A 514 -10.70 4.51 -17.99
C TRP A 514 -11.12 3.06 -18.28
N ASN A 515 -11.63 2.85 -19.47
CA ASN A 515 -12.07 1.56 -19.96
C ASN A 515 -11.20 1.13 -21.13
N THR A 516 -11.13 -0.18 -21.32
CA THR A 516 -10.38 -0.81 -22.41
C THR A 516 -11.24 -1.75 -23.20
N ARG A 517 -10.82 -2.00 -24.44
CA ARG A 517 -11.26 -3.11 -25.29
C ARG A 517 -10.08 -4.02 -25.55
N PHE A 518 -10.35 -5.30 -25.69
CA PHE A 518 -9.34 -6.32 -25.94
C PHE A 518 -9.64 -7.00 -27.26
N LYS A 519 -8.57 -7.31 -28.02
CA LYS A 519 -8.60 -8.17 -29.20
C LYS A 519 -7.64 -9.31 -28.98
N PRO A 520 -8.01 -10.56 -29.30
CA PRO A 520 -7.02 -11.64 -29.31
C PRO A 520 -5.88 -11.25 -30.24
N ARG A 521 -4.66 -11.46 -29.79
CA ARG A 521 -3.49 -11.22 -30.61
C ARG A 521 -3.32 -12.38 -31.60
N GLU A 522 -3.22 -12.07 -32.88
CA GLU A 522 -2.87 -13.07 -33.90
C GLU A 522 -1.40 -13.45 -33.71
N GLU A 523 -1.11 -14.75 -33.78
CA GLU A 523 0.28 -15.22 -33.77
C GLU A 523 0.98 -14.64 -34.99
N SER A 524 2.08 -13.92 -34.77
CA SER A 524 3.00 -13.61 -35.88
C SER A 524 3.55 -14.92 -36.40
N LYS A 525 3.13 -15.28 -37.65
CA LYS A 525 3.52 -16.49 -38.34
C LYS A 525 5.03 -16.54 -38.60
#